data_0adf49f7210323005268534ddadbc202
#
_entry.id   0adf49f7210323005268534ddadbc202
#
_cell.length_a   1.000
_cell.length_b   1.000
_cell.length_c   1.000
_cell.angle_alpha   90.00
_cell.angle_beta   90.00
_cell.angle_gamma   90.00
#
_symmetry.space_group_name_H-M   'P 1'
#
loop_
_entity.id
_entity.type
_entity.pdbx_description
1 polymer ?
#
loop_
_entity_poly.entity_id
_entity_poly.type
_entity_poly.pdbx_seq_one_letter_code
_entity_poly.pdbx_strand_id
1 'polypeptide(L)'
;MHDRIQPHSTVAVIGAGASGIAASEKLLDAGFKVVLIEARDRMGGRASTREVGSVLFDEGPSWLSDSRANYLRTTAESSGVKLYPTDFNRALVQYKGVNVPIDMTEFMKAVKRRLILPYIKLHTREFFGSRKTLPSMASMLDPLLEKYGAQAAYARELVILNEASNLDRASISTLLRGHDSIGDDGHDPLPTDDVIMVEGMQAFVTSLAKKVKPSLEEAVEAVIRTESGIRVKTTRRGIDADAVIVTVPLGVLKAGTIQFDPGLPVEHRAAIDRLGFGTEKKTCLVYPNANWAKEHHIVGLHDSPYFNSIVNVAAIAGQPMIIGMSAGDKQIAADSLSIDELATALHANVRATLGSNVPDPISYSTTDWGNDPYALGAYSYSSLDELGNEKEILQRPIAGRILLAGEALSDRNGYVDGAWNDGQRAASAIIDA
;
A
#
# COMPACT_ATOMS: atom_id res chain seq x y z
N MET A 1 27.24 -8.19 -27.23
CA MET A 1 27.06 -9.11 -26.09
C MET A 1 27.08 -8.26 -24.84
N HIS A 2 25.98 -8.16 -24.09
CA HIS A 2 26.05 -7.55 -22.78
C HIS A 2 26.75 -8.55 -21.84
N ASP A 3 27.88 -8.13 -21.25
CA ASP A 3 28.55 -8.99 -20.27
C ASP A 3 27.60 -9.35 -19.15
N ARG A 4 27.46 -10.64 -18.94
CA ARG A 4 26.60 -11.22 -17.88
C ARG A 4 27.05 -10.68 -16.53
N ILE A 5 26.11 -10.24 -15.69
CA ILE A 5 26.39 -9.80 -14.32
C ILE A 5 26.75 -11.07 -13.53
N GLN A 6 28.00 -11.17 -13.10
CA GLN A 6 28.54 -12.38 -12.46
C GLN A 6 28.33 -12.35 -10.93
N PRO A 7 28.26 -13.50 -10.27
CA PRO A 7 28.42 -13.56 -8.81
C PRO A 7 29.67 -12.76 -8.38
N HIS A 8 29.59 -12.11 -7.21
CA HIS A 8 30.56 -11.13 -6.68
C HIS A 8 30.53 -9.74 -7.31
N SER A 9 29.72 -9.49 -8.36
CA SER A 9 29.44 -8.14 -8.84
C SER A 9 28.76 -7.29 -7.76
N THR A 10 28.96 -5.99 -7.84
CA THR A 10 28.33 -5.04 -6.91
C THR A 10 26.98 -4.58 -7.45
N VAL A 11 25.94 -4.76 -6.67
CA VAL A 11 24.60 -4.26 -6.98
C VAL A 11 24.21 -3.18 -5.97
N ALA A 12 23.91 -1.98 -6.48
CA ALA A 12 23.33 -0.94 -5.65
C ALA A 12 21.80 -1.15 -5.53
N VAL A 13 21.25 -1.03 -4.35
CA VAL A 13 19.81 -1.09 -4.10
C VAL A 13 19.39 0.24 -3.47
N ILE A 14 18.48 0.96 -4.12
CA ILE A 14 18.03 2.29 -3.70
C ILE A 14 16.69 2.16 -3.00
N GLY A 15 16.65 2.47 -1.70
CA GLY A 15 15.52 2.36 -0.81
C GLY A 15 15.56 1.11 0.07
N ALA A 16 15.47 1.28 1.39
CA ALA A 16 15.45 0.21 2.40
C ALA A 16 14.02 -0.07 2.91
N GLY A 17 13.02 0.00 2.03
CA GLY A 17 11.67 -0.51 2.26
C GLY A 17 11.60 -2.03 2.04
N ALA A 18 10.40 -2.62 2.15
CA ALA A 18 10.20 -4.06 1.99
C ALA A 18 10.80 -4.61 0.69
N SER A 19 10.62 -3.92 -0.43
CA SER A 19 11.17 -4.31 -1.73
C SER A 19 12.71 -4.32 -1.76
N GLY A 20 13.34 -3.24 -1.25
CA GLY A 20 14.80 -3.14 -1.22
C GLY A 20 15.45 -4.14 -0.27
N ILE A 21 14.83 -4.40 0.89
CA ILE A 21 15.28 -5.45 1.83
C ILE A 21 15.20 -6.81 1.15
N ALA A 22 14.06 -7.15 0.54
CA ALA A 22 13.85 -8.43 -0.14
C ALA A 22 14.85 -8.65 -1.28
N ALA A 23 15.08 -7.62 -2.11
CA ALA A 23 16.07 -7.67 -3.19
C ALA A 23 17.48 -7.87 -2.65
N SER A 24 17.85 -7.12 -1.62
CA SER A 24 19.19 -7.18 -1.00
C SER A 24 19.50 -8.52 -0.39
N GLU A 25 18.58 -9.07 0.41
CA GLU A 25 18.75 -10.39 1.04
C GLU A 25 18.94 -11.48 -0.03
N LYS A 26 18.09 -11.48 -1.07
CA LYS A 26 18.17 -12.47 -2.15
C LYS A 26 19.48 -12.36 -2.95
N LEU A 27 19.95 -11.16 -3.24
CA LEU A 27 21.22 -10.94 -3.93
C LEU A 27 22.42 -11.41 -3.06
N LEU A 28 22.41 -11.12 -1.75
CA LEU A 28 23.44 -11.58 -0.81
C LEU A 28 23.45 -13.12 -0.74
N ASP A 29 22.28 -13.76 -0.74
CA ASP A 29 22.15 -15.24 -0.75
C ASP A 29 22.76 -15.85 -2.03
N ALA A 30 22.67 -15.14 -3.15
CA ALA A 30 23.26 -15.54 -4.44
C ALA A 30 24.74 -15.14 -4.60
N GLY A 31 25.37 -14.56 -3.57
CA GLY A 31 26.81 -14.26 -3.54
C GLY A 31 27.20 -12.93 -4.18
N PHE A 32 26.25 -12.02 -4.41
CA PHE A 32 26.53 -10.66 -4.88
C PHE A 32 26.98 -9.76 -3.72
N LYS A 33 27.70 -8.70 -4.05
CA LYS A 33 27.97 -7.59 -3.12
C LYS A 33 26.83 -6.58 -3.24
N VAL A 34 26.20 -6.24 -2.11
CA VAL A 34 25.07 -5.31 -2.10
C VAL A 34 25.43 -4.04 -1.35
N VAL A 35 25.11 -2.90 -1.96
CA VAL A 35 25.14 -1.58 -1.33
C VAL A 35 23.69 -1.08 -1.24
N LEU A 36 23.07 -1.24 -0.06
CA LEU A 36 21.71 -0.76 0.21
C LEU A 36 21.77 0.68 0.71
N ILE A 37 21.06 1.59 0.04
CA ILE A 37 21.09 3.04 0.27
C ILE A 37 19.69 3.49 0.67
N GLU A 38 19.57 4.23 1.77
CA GLU A 38 18.31 4.73 2.29
C GLU A 38 18.42 6.23 2.62
N ALA A 39 17.44 7.01 2.16
CA ALA A 39 17.41 8.44 2.36
C ALA A 39 17.08 8.85 3.80
N ARG A 40 16.30 8.03 4.52
CA ARG A 40 15.89 8.27 5.90
C ARG A 40 16.92 7.76 6.90
N ASP A 41 16.71 8.13 8.14
CA ASP A 41 17.44 7.62 9.32
C ASP A 41 17.02 6.21 9.76
N ARG A 42 16.06 5.59 9.03
CA ARG A 42 15.47 4.29 9.35
C ARG A 42 15.18 3.44 8.12
N MET A 43 15.14 2.14 8.31
CA MET A 43 14.56 1.18 7.35
C MET A 43 13.03 1.11 7.45
N GLY A 44 12.41 0.38 6.52
CA GLY A 44 10.98 0.10 6.45
C GLY A 44 10.25 0.92 5.38
N GLY A 45 10.79 2.08 4.98
CA GLY A 45 10.15 2.97 4.02
C GLY A 45 8.77 3.42 4.50
N ARG A 46 7.70 3.10 3.74
CA ARG A 46 6.30 3.39 4.13
C ARG A 46 5.76 2.46 5.23
N ALA A 47 6.36 1.29 5.47
CA ALA A 47 6.14 0.53 6.69
C ALA A 47 6.84 1.28 7.84
N SER A 48 6.11 2.19 8.44
CA SER A 48 6.56 3.11 9.50
C SER A 48 5.65 2.96 10.70
N THR A 49 6.26 2.82 11.87
CA THR A 49 5.55 2.71 13.15
C THR A 49 6.05 3.78 14.10
N ARG A 50 5.13 4.49 14.74
CA ARG A 50 5.43 5.55 15.71
C ARG A 50 4.85 5.20 17.06
N GLU A 51 5.56 5.52 18.13
CA GLU A 51 5.01 5.50 19.48
C GLU A 51 4.12 6.73 19.70
N VAL A 52 2.87 6.49 20.12
CA VAL A 52 1.90 7.54 20.45
C VAL A 52 1.33 7.22 21.84
N GLY A 53 1.71 8.00 22.84
CA GLY A 53 1.38 7.67 24.23
C GLY A 53 1.94 6.31 24.63
N SER A 54 1.07 5.34 24.90
CA SER A 54 1.43 3.98 25.37
C SER A 54 1.29 2.89 24.29
N VAL A 55 1.03 3.26 23.03
CA VAL A 55 0.79 2.31 21.94
C VAL A 55 1.67 2.56 20.75
N LEU A 56 1.88 1.53 19.94
CA LEU A 56 2.54 1.62 18.65
C LEU A 56 1.48 1.83 17.58
N PHE A 57 1.64 2.89 16.80
CA PHE A 57 0.77 3.28 15.70
C PHE A 57 1.48 3.06 14.36
N ASP A 58 0.94 2.18 13.54
CA ASP A 58 1.42 1.99 12.17
C ASP A 58 0.93 3.13 11.27
N GLU A 59 1.85 4.02 10.93
CA GLU A 59 1.61 5.18 10.05
C GLU A 59 1.30 4.75 8.61
N GLY A 60 1.85 3.64 8.18
CA GLY A 60 1.66 3.03 6.87
C GLY A 60 0.77 1.79 6.92
N PRO A 61 1.17 0.68 6.28
CA PRO A 61 0.40 -0.56 6.27
C PRO A 61 0.24 -1.11 7.69
N SER A 62 -0.99 -1.50 8.04
CA SER A 62 -1.32 -2.11 9.33
C SER A 62 -1.72 -3.57 9.20
N TRP A 63 -2.12 -4.01 8.00
CA TRP A 63 -2.62 -5.36 7.76
C TRP A 63 -1.64 -6.22 6.98
N LEU A 64 -1.61 -7.49 7.35
CA LEU A 64 -1.14 -8.58 6.50
C LEU A 64 -2.37 -9.34 6.02
N SER A 65 -2.61 -9.31 4.72
CA SER A 65 -3.77 -9.94 4.10
C SER A 65 -3.43 -11.31 3.54
N ASP A 66 -4.43 -12.16 3.40
CA ASP A 66 -4.43 -13.50 2.80
C ASP A 66 -3.32 -14.46 3.30
N SER A 67 -3.72 -15.51 4.01
CA SER A 67 -2.80 -16.45 4.66
C SER A 67 -2.07 -17.40 3.71
N ARG A 68 -2.63 -17.71 2.52
CA ARG A 68 -2.21 -18.87 1.73
C ARG A 68 -1.03 -18.61 0.80
N ALA A 69 -0.89 -17.40 0.28
CA ALA A 69 0.18 -17.01 -0.64
C ALA A 69 1.08 -15.88 -0.10
N ASN A 70 0.80 -15.37 1.09
CA ASN A 70 1.52 -14.25 1.66
C ASN A 70 2.71 -14.73 2.50
N TYR A 71 3.90 -14.68 1.90
CA TYR A 71 5.17 -15.02 2.59
C TYR A 71 5.36 -14.22 3.88
N LEU A 72 5.00 -12.94 3.91
CA LEU A 72 5.15 -12.11 5.10
C LEU A 72 4.21 -12.56 6.21
N ARG A 73 2.99 -12.94 5.88
CA ARG A 73 2.03 -13.47 6.84
C ARG A 73 2.52 -14.78 7.48
N THR A 74 2.92 -15.76 6.65
CA THR A 74 3.44 -17.04 7.15
C THR A 74 4.74 -16.86 7.93
N THR A 75 5.57 -15.88 7.56
CA THR A 75 6.79 -15.54 8.30
C THR A 75 6.47 -14.93 9.66
N ALA A 76 5.50 -14.01 9.75
CA ALA A 76 5.06 -13.43 11.01
C ALA A 76 4.52 -14.51 11.97
N GLU A 77 3.66 -15.40 11.46
CA GLU A 77 3.11 -16.54 12.22
C GLU A 77 4.21 -17.46 12.76
N SER A 78 5.18 -17.83 11.91
CA SER A 78 6.30 -18.69 12.30
C SER A 78 7.31 -18.03 13.25
N SER A 79 7.38 -16.69 13.24
CA SER A 79 8.25 -15.91 14.13
C SER A 79 7.64 -15.65 15.51
N GLY A 80 6.40 -16.10 15.75
CA GLY A 80 5.71 -15.91 17.03
C GLY A 80 5.13 -14.51 17.21
N VAL A 81 5.05 -13.70 16.15
CA VAL A 81 4.34 -12.41 16.17
C VAL A 81 2.85 -12.67 16.40
N LYS A 82 2.26 -11.94 17.35
CA LYS A 82 0.84 -12.09 17.65
C LYS A 82 -0.02 -11.36 16.64
N LEU A 83 -0.84 -12.11 15.92
CA LEU A 83 -1.73 -11.62 14.88
C LEU A 83 -3.18 -11.59 15.34
N TYR A 84 -3.89 -10.50 15.02
CA TYR A 84 -5.27 -10.26 15.44
C TYR A 84 -6.16 -10.11 14.20
N PRO A 85 -7.12 -11.03 13.98
CA PRO A 85 -8.04 -10.98 12.84
C PRO A 85 -8.93 -9.74 12.86
N THR A 86 -9.13 -9.14 11.69
CA THR A 86 -10.05 -8.01 11.48
C THR A 86 -11.28 -8.49 10.73
N ASP A 87 -12.46 -8.30 11.31
CA ASP A 87 -13.74 -8.59 10.64
C ASP A 87 -14.25 -7.34 9.92
N PHE A 88 -14.16 -7.35 8.60
CA PHE A 88 -14.70 -6.29 7.74
C PHE A 88 -16.14 -6.55 7.30
N ASN A 89 -16.66 -7.76 7.48
CA ASN A 89 -18.00 -8.13 7.00
C ASN A 89 -19.10 -7.67 7.94
N ARG A 90 -18.80 -7.60 9.25
CA ARG A 90 -19.71 -7.09 10.27
C ARG A 90 -19.24 -5.73 10.76
N ALA A 91 -19.87 -4.69 10.25
CA ALA A 91 -19.48 -3.31 10.54
C ALA A 91 -20.68 -2.49 11.02
N LEU A 92 -20.37 -1.35 11.62
CA LEU A 92 -21.32 -0.28 11.88
C LEU A 92 -21.12 0.79 10.80
N VAL A 93 -22.18 1.37 10.27
CA VAL A 93 -22.07 2.42 9.25
C VAL A 93 -22.88 3.64 9.66
N GLN A 94 -22.25 4.79 9.72
CA GLN A 94 -22.94 6.08 9.82
C GLN A 94 -23.44 6.46 8.43
N TYR A 95 -24.76 6.42 8.24
CA TYR A 95 -25.41 6.64 6.96
C TYR A 95 -26.72 7.39 7.15
N LYS A 96 -26.88 8.55 6.49
CA LYS A 96 -28.06 9.44 6.57
C LYS A 96 -28.44 9.79 8.01
N GLY A 97 -27.44 10.14 8.83
CA GLY A 97 -27.61 10.57 10.21
C GLY A 97 -27.89 9.46 11.24
N VAL A 98 -27.87 8.19 10.82
CA VAL A 98 -28.09 7.05 11.73
C VAL A 98 -26.94 6.05 11.67
N ASN A 99 -26.74 5.31 12.75
CA ASN A 99 -25.79 4.22 12.83
C ASN A 99 -26.49 2.90 12.48
N VAL A 100 -26.10 2.26 11.41
CA VAL A 100 -26.71 1.04 10.87
C VAL A 100 -25.72 -0.11 10.99
N PRO A 101 -25.98 -1.14 11.83
CA PRO A 101 -25.24 -2.40 11.77
C PRO A 101 -25.50 -3.08 10.42
N ILE A 102 -24.45 -3.57 9.79
CA ILE A 102 -24.54 -4.22 8.48
C ILE A 102 -23.88 -5.59 8.47
N ASP A 103 -24.40 -6.43 7.56
CA ASP A 103 -23.78 -7.67 7.11
C ASP A 103 -23.59 -7.55 5.58
N MET A 104 -22.40 -7.81 5.10
CA MET A 104 -22.03 -7.62 3.69
C MET A 104 -22.39 -8.80 2.79
N THR A 105 -22.84 -9.92 3.34
CA THR A 105 -23.03 -11.20 2.63
C THR A 105 -23.86 -11.08 1.35
N GLU A 106 -25.05 -10.49 1.42
CA GLU A 106 -25.93 -10.35 0.25
C GLU A 106 -25.45 -9.28 -0.72
N PHE A 107 -24.86 -8.19 -0.21
CA PHE A 107 -24.27 -7.16 -1.02
C PHE A 107 -23.13 -7.72 -1.87
N MET A 108 -22.25 -8.52 -1.28
CA MET A 108 -21.12 -9.13 -1.98
C MET A 108 -21.53 -10.07 -3.09
N LYS A 109 -22.61 -10.84 -2.90
CA LYS A 109 -23.21 -11.65 -3.98
C LYS A 109 -23.65 -10.78 -5.17
N ALA A 110 -24.21 -9.60 -4.90
CA ALA A 110 -24.63 -8.66 -5.95
C ALA A 110 -23.42 -8.05 -6.69
N VAL A 111 -22.35 -7.69 -5.96
CA VAL A 111 -21.10 -7.20 -6.55
C VAL A 111 -20.46 -8.28 -7.43
N LYS A 112 -20.32 -9.52 -6.94
CA LYS A 112 -19.78 -10.64 -7.72
C LYS A 112 -20.53 -10.84 -9.04
N ARG A 113 -21.85 -10.81 -9.03
CA ARG A 113 -22.66 -10.93 -10.26
C ARG A 113 -22.40 -9.79 -11.25
N ARG A 114 -22.12 -8.57 -10.78
CA ARG A 114 -21.81 -7.43 -11.64
C ARG A 114 -20.41 -7.50 -12.24
N LEU A 115 -19.47 -8.17 -11.59
CA LEU A 115 -18.09 -8.34 -12.05
C LEU A 115 -17.97 -9.35 -13.20
N ILE A 116 -18.92 -10.29 -13.39
CA ILE A 116 -18.84 -11.36 -14.40
C ILE A 116 -18.64 -10.79 -15.82
N LEU A 117 -19.42 -9.82 -16.26
CA LEU A 117 -19.28 -9.26 -17.61
C LEU A 117 -17.98 -8.47 -17.80
N PRO A 118 -17.56 -7.57 -16.89
CA PRO A 118 -16.25 -6.94 -16.95
C PRO A 118 -15.09 -7.95 -16.92
N TYR A 119 -15.17 -9.01 -16.13
CA TYR A 119 -14.21 -10.08 -16.08
C TYR A 119 -14.05 -10.79 -17.44
N ILE A 120 -15.16 -11.19 -18.06
CA ILE A 120 -15.15 -11.79 -19.41
C ILE A 120 -14.54 -10.80 -20.42
N LYS A 121 -14.88 -9.51 -20.34
CA LYS A 121 -14.33 -8.48 -21.22
C LYS A 121 -12.82 -8.29 -21.03
N LEU A 122 -12.31 -8.36 -19.81
CA LEU A 122 -10.88 -8.26 -19.53
C LEU A 122 -10.13 -9.41 -20.21
N HIS A 123 -10.56 -10.65 -19.98
CA HIS A 123 -9.91 -11.85 -20.55
C HIS A 123 -10.03 -11.95 -22.08
N THR A 124 -11.18 -11.52 -22.64
CA THR A 124 -11.32 -11.45 -24.11
C THR A 124 -10.49 -10.31 -24.71
N ARG A 125 -10.23 -9.24 -23.95
CA ARG A 125 -9.37 -8.14 -24.37
C ARG A 125 -7.90 -8.57 -24.47
N GLU A 126 -7.39 -9.32 -23.53
CA GLU A 126 -6.06 -9.93 -23.57
C GLU A 126 -5.93 -10.82 -24.82
N PHE A 127 -6.99 -11.54 -25.17
CA PHE A 127 -7.00 -12.42 -26.34
C PHE A 127 -7.15 -11.67 -27.67
N PHE A 128 -7.90 -10.57 -27.75
CA PHE A 128 -8.21 -9.84 -28.99
C PHE A 128 -7.47 -8.51 -29.17
N GLY A 129 -6.58 -8.12 -28.23
CA GLY A 129 -5.73 -6.92 -28.33
C GLY A 129 -6.47 -5.58 -28.36
N SER A 130 -7.72 -5.53 -27.89
CA SER A 130 -8.58 -4.34 -27.94
C SER A 130 -8.29 -3.36 -26.80
N ARG A 131 -7.93 -2.10 -27.12
CA ARG A 131 -7.61 -1.00 -26.18
C ARG A 131 -8.84 -0.32 -25.55
N LYS A 132 -9.89 -1.04 -25.14
CA LYS A 132 -11.02 -0.42 -24.46
C LYS A 132 -10.72 -0.23 -22.98
N THR A 133 -10.87 0.99 -22.45
CA THR A 133 -10.75 1.30 -21.01
C THR A 133 -11.80 0.52 -20.21
N LEU A 134 -11.38 -0.01 -19.06
CA LEU A 134 -12.29 -0.62 -18.10
C LEU A 134 -13.14 0.48 -17.41
N PRO A 135 -14.35 0.15 -16.93
CA PRO A 135 -15.16 1.10 -16.18
C PRO A 135 -14.49 1.56 -14.89
N SER A 136 -14.94 2.70 -14.35
CA SER A 136 -14.52 3.15 -13.02
C SER A 136 -15.24 2.35 -11.92
N MET A 137 -14.64 2.34 -10.73
CA MET A 137 -15.26 1.80 -9.50
C MET A 137 -16.61 2.50 -9.22
N ALA A 138 -16.70 3.83 -9.45
CA ALA A 138 -17.93 4.59 -9.28
C ALA A 138 -19.05 4.02 -10.15
N SER A 139 -18.79 3.78 -11.43
CA SER A 139 -19.81 3.25 -12.37
C SER A 139 -20.38 1.90 -11.96
N MET A 140 -19.64 1.13 -11.17
CA MET A 140 -20.05 -0.17 -10.64
C MET A 140 -20.79 -0.06 -9.32
N LEU A 141 -20.30 0.76 -8.37
CA LEU A 141 -20.81 0.82 -7.01
C LEU A 141 -21.97 1.81 -6.84
N ASP A 142 -21.98 2.95 -7.54
CA ASP A 142 -23.01 3.99 -7.39
C ASP A 142 -24.43 3.48 -7.65
N PRO A 143 -24.69 2.66 -8.69
CA PRO A 143 -26.01 2.12 -8.90
C PRO A 143 -26.49 1.16 -7.80
N LEU A 144 -25.63 0.72 -6.90
CA LEU A 144 -26.00 -0.14 -5.79
C LEU A 144 -26.47 0.64 -4.55
N LEU A 145 -26.14 1.96 -4.46
CA LEU A 145 -26.53 2.79 -3.31
C LEU A 145 -28.04 2.86 -3.12
N GLU A 146 -28.81 2.95 -4.20
CA GLU A 146 -30.27 3.01 -4.12
C GLU A 146 -30.87 1.72 -3.54
N LYS A 147 -30.32 0.58 -3.94
CA LYS A 147 -30.82 -0.75 -3.55
C LYS A 147 -30.34 -1.23 -2.18
N TYR A 148 -29.08 -0.97 -1.86
CA TYR A 148 -28.40 -1.55 -0.68
C TYR A 148 -28.04 -0.52 0.38
N GLY A 149 -28.28 0.78 0.14
CA GLY A 149 -28.13 1.84 1.15
C GLY A 149 -26.79 1.78 1.90
N ALA A 150 -26.86 1.48 3.20
CA ALA A 150 -25.70 1.48 4.09
C ALA A 150 -24.60 0.48 3.68
N GLN A 151 -24.93 -0.72 3.15
CA GLN A 151 -23.93 -1.68 2.69
C GLN A 151 -23.14 -1.13 1.49
N ALA A 152 -23.84 -0.52 0.51
CA ALA A 152 -23.17 0.09 -0.63
C ALA A 152 -22.36 1.32 -0.24
N ALA A 153 -22.85 2.13 0.71
CA ALA A 153 -22.11 3.26 1.28
C ALA A 153 -20.82 2.79 1.93
N TYR A 154 -20.87 1.75 2.76
CA TYR A 154 -19.70 1.16 3.40
C TYR A 154 -18.68 0.63 2.38
N ALA A 155 -19.14 -0.14 1.40
CA ALA A 155 -18.28 -0.65 0.34
C ALA A 155 -17.55 0.48 -0.42
N ARG A 156 -18.25 1.60 -0.71
CA ARG A 156 -17.64 2.78 -1.33
C ARG A 156 -16.51 3.35 -0.49
N GLU A 157 -16.74 3.53 0.81
CA GLU A 157 -15.72 4.07 1.73
C GLU A 157 -14.50 3.13 1.82
N LEU A 158 -14.72 1.81 1.88
CA LEU A 158 -13.62 0.83 1.88
C LEU A 158 -12.83 0.82 0.58
N VAL A 159 -13.51 0.92 -0.58
CA VAL A 159 -12.82 0.94 -1.88
C VAL A 159 -12.04 2.24 -2.06
N ILE A 160 -12.57 3.39 -1.61
CA ILE A 160 -11.82 4.67 -1.61
C ILE A 160 -10.54 4.53 -0.78
N LEU A 161 -10.61 3.89 0.39
CA LEU A 161 -9.43 3.60 1.22
C LEU A 161 -8.48 2.60 0.54
N ASN A 162 -9.00 1.53 -0.05
CA ASN A 162 -8.16 0.51 -0.68
C ASN A 162 -7.39 1.04 -1.91
N GLU A 163 -8.00 1.98 -2.65
CA GLU A 163 -7.37 2.62 -3.81
C GLU A 163 -6.64 3.93 -3.43
N ALA A 164 -6.75 4.42 -2.19
CA ALA A 164 -6.32 5.76 -1.77
C ALA A 164 -6.74 6.88 -2.74
N SER A 165 -7.88 6.72 -3.39
CA SER A 165 -8.35 7.56 -4.50
C SER A 165 -9.87 7.56 -4.59
N ASN A 166 -10.41 8.58 -5.26
CA ASN A 166 -11.83 8.62 -5.58
C ASN A 166 -12.22 7.50 -6.56
N LEU A 167 -13.45 7.00 -6.43
CA LEU A 167 -13.97 5.88 -7.23
C LEU A 167 -14.09 6.17 -8.72
N ASP A 168 -14.23 7.44 -9.12
CA ASP A 168 -14.31 7.89 -10.51
C ASP A 168 -12.94 7.86 -11.22
N ARG A 169 -11.84 7.82 -10.47
CA ARG A 169 -10.46 7.73 -10.98
C ARG A 169 -9.90 6.30 -10.97
N ALA A 170 -10.43 5.46 -10.07
CA ALA A 170 -9.99 4.08 -9.92
C ALA A 170 -10.70 3.15 -10.92
N SER A 171 -9.95 2.29 -11.59
CA SER A 171 -10.46 1.27 -12.50
C SER A 171 -10.92 0.02 -11.74
N ILE A 172 -11.96 -0.65 -12.21
CA ILE A 172 -12.37 -1.96 -11.68
C ILE A 172 -11.33 -3.07 -11.90
N SER A 173 -10.24 -2.79 -12.63
CA SER A 173 -9.18 -3.78 -12.90
C SER A 173 -8.59 -4.38 -11.62
N THR A 174 -8.48 -3.60 -10.53
CA THR A 174 -8.02 -4.10 -9.23
C THR A 174 -8.92 -5.22 -8.71
N LEU A 175 -10.25 -5.04 -8.75
CA LEU A 175 -11.20 -6.08 -8.33
C LEU A 175 -11.14 -7.31 -9.24
N LEU A 176 -10.89 -7.13 -10.53
CA LEU A 176 -10.83 -8.23 -11.49
C LEU A 176 -9.53 -9.04 -11.36
N ARG A 177 -8.39 -8.38 -11.12
CA ARG A 177 -7.10 -9.05 -10.88
C ARG A 177 -7.07 -9.78 -9.55
N GLY A 178 -7.70 -9.20 -8.52
CA GLY A 178 -7.94 -9.89 -7.25
C GLY A 178 -8.76 -11.18 -7.44
N HIS A 179 -9.59 -11.24 -8.48
CA HIS A 179 -10.36 -12.43 -8.86
C HIS A 179 -9.48 -13.54 -9.48
N ASP A 180 -8.36 -13.20 -10.14
CA ASP A 180 -7.43 -14.20 -10.69
C ASP A 180 -6.51 -14.80 -9.61
N SER A 181 -6.22 -14.04 -8.56
CA SER A 181 -5.62 -14.57 -7.33
C SER A 181 -6.63 -15.32 -6.44
N ILE A 182 -7.94 -15.15 -6.73
CA ILE A 182 -9.03 -16.00 -6.26
C ILE A 182 -9.00 -17.28 -7.12
N GLY A 183 -7.94 -18.05 -6.98
CA GLY A 183 -7.94 -19.43 -7.44
C GLY A 183 -9.21 -20.10 -6.93
N ASP A 184 -9.55 -21.26 -7.46
CA ASP A 184 -10.74 -22.13 -7.28
C ASP A 184 -11.29 -22.25 -5.82
N ASP A 185 -10.79 -21.47 -4.88
CA ASP A 185 -10.97 -21.53 -3.44
C ASP A 185 -12.00 -20.54 -2.86
N GLY A 186 -12.67 -19.77 -3.71
CA GLY A 186 -13.84 -18.95 -3.30
C GLY A 186 -13.54 -17.75 -2.39
N HIS A 187 -12.37 -17.10 -2.52
CA HIS A 187 -12.07 -15.91 -1.74
C HIS A 187 -13.04 -14.74 -2.01
N ASP A 188 -13.44 -14.11 -0.93
CA ASP A 188 -14.30 -12.94 -0.92
C ASP A 188 -13.50 -11.69 -1.36
N PRO A 189 -13.98 -10.83 -2.26
CA PRO A 189 -13.32 -9.58 -2.61
C PRO A 189 -13.22 -8.58 -1.44
N LEU A 190 -13.90 -8.81 -0.32
CA LEU A 190 -13.57 -8.16 0.94
C LEU A 190 -12.61 -9.08 1.71
N PRO A 191 -11.52 -8.52 2.28
CA PRO A 191 -10.55 -9.30 3.03
C PRO A 191 -11.23 -9.92 4.26
N THR A 192 -11.37 -11.24 4.26
CA THR A 192 -11.95 -11.99 5.39
C THR A 192 -10.89 -12.44 6.39
N ASP A 193 -9.63 -12.50 5.96
CA ASP A 193 -8.51 -13.06 6.70
C ASP A 193 -7.41 -12.03 7.04
N ASP A 194 -7.68 -10.73 6.91
CA ASP A 194 -6.72 -9.69 7.25
C ASP A 194 -6.43 -9.65 8.74
N VAL A 195 -5.17 -9.56 9.08
CA VAL A 195 -4.71 -9.48 10.46
C VAL A 195 -3.86 -8.25 10.69
N ILE A 196 -3.94 -7.69 11.88
CA ILE A 196 -3.02 -6.66 12.36
C ILE A 196 -2.04 -7.24 13.38
N MET A 197 -0.91 -6.59 13.55
CA MET A 197 0.02 -6.81 14.66
C MET A 197 0.12 -5.54 15.50
N VAL A 198 0.39 -5.67 16.79
CA VAL A 198 0.53 -4.53 17.71
C VAL A 198 1.98 -4.20 18.02
N GLU A 199 2.90 -5.06 17.61
CA GLU A 199 4.35 -4.86 17.74
C GLU A 199 4.93 -3.92 16.69
N GLY A 200 4.13 -3.52 15.71
CA GLY A 200 4.46 -2.57 14.65
C GLY A 200 5.01 -3.22 13.36
N MET A 201 4.42 -2.83 12.24
CA MET A 201 4.80 -3.31 10.91
C MET A 201 6.25 -2.96 10.55
N GLN A 202 6.75 -1.79 10.98
CA GLN A 202 8.14 -1.41 10.74
C GLN A 202 9.11 -2.40 11.39
N ALA A 203 8.91 -2.73 12.67
CA ALA A 203 9.76 -3.66 13.38
C ALA A 203 9.77 -5.03 12.71
N PHE A 204 8.61 -5.52 12.27
CA PHE A 204 8.50 -6.79 11.56
C PHE A 204 9.26 -6.74 10.22
N VAL A 205 8.99 -5.78 9.34
CA VAL A 205 9.64 -5.67 8.03
C VAL A 205 11.15 -5.52 8.16
N THR A 206 11.63 -4.72 9.12
CA THR A 206 13.07 -4.53 9.32
C THR A 206 13.76 -5.75 9.90
N SER A 207 13.06 -6.59 10.66
CA SER A 207 13.59 -7.85 11.17
C SER A 207 13.94 -8.87 10.08
N LEU A 208 13.42 -8.68 8.86
CA LEU A 208 13.72 -9.52 7.70
C LEU A 208 15.04 -9.15 7.02
N ALA A 209 15.64 -8.00 7.34
CA ALA A 209 16.99 -7.61 6.94
C ALA A 209 18.03 -8.32 7.84
N LYS A 210 18.32 -9.59 7.51
CA LYS A 210 19.20 -10.44 8.34
C LYS A 210 20.68 -10.25 8.04
N LYS A 211 21.02 -9.99 6.78
CA LYS A 211 22.42 -9.91 6.28
C LYS A 211 22.78 -8.50 5.83
N VAL A 212 21.83 -7.78 5.24
CA VAL A 212 22.07 -6.45 4.67
C VAL A 212 22.09 -5.38 5.77
N LYS A 213 23.01 -4.42 5.61
CA LYS A 213 23.05 -3.19 6.43
C LYS A 213 22.93 -2.00 5.48
N PRO A 214 21.92 -1.13 5.66
CA PRO A 214 21.77 0.05 4.82
C PRO A 214 22.75 1.16 5.20
N SER A 215 23.12 1.98 4.22
CA SER A 215 23.62 3.33 4.46
C SER A 215 22.42 4.25 4.64
N LEU A 216 22.15 4.67 5.85
CA LEU A 216 21.02 5.54 6.21
C LEU A 216 21.38 7.01 6.00
N GLU A 217 20.36 7.89 5.94
CA GLU A 217 20.48 9.34 5.72
C GLU A 217 21.32 9.67 4.48
N GLU A 218 21.25 8.84 3.46
CA GLU A 218 21.97 8.97 2.19
C GLU A 218 20.98 8.97 1.02
N ALA A 219 20.49 10.15 0.63
CA ALA A 219 19.55 10.27 -0.47
C ALA A 219 20.27 10.15 -1.82
N VAL A 220 19.67 9.39 -2.75
CA VAL A 220 20.16 9.28 -4.13
C VAL A 220 19.64 10.45 -4.94
N GLU A 221 20.56 11.12 -5.65
CA GLU A 221 20.28 12.25 -6.55
C GLU A 221 20.24 11.84 -8.01
N ALA A 222 21.11 10.89 -8.40
CA ALA A 222 21.17 10.45 -9.80
C ALA A 222 21.64 9.00 -9.96
N VAL A 223 21.17 8.37 -11.04
CA VAL A 223 21.60 7.06 -11.54
C VAL A 223 22.16 7.28 -12.94
N ILE A 224 23.47 7.13 -13.08
CA ILE A 224 24.23 7.49 -14.29
C ILE A 224 24.81 6.22 -14.90
N ARG A 225 24.49 5.95 -16.16
CA ARG A 225 25.13 4.87 -16.90
C ARG A 225 26.54 5.28 -17.30
N THR A 226 27.50 4.40 -17.02
CA THR A 226 28.90 4.56 -17.46
C THR A 226 29.25 3.49 -18.48
N GLU A 227 30.46 3.56 -19.06
CA GLU A 227 30.94 2.52 -19.97
C GLU A 227 31.08 1.16 -19.31
N SER A 228 31.45 1.13 -18.04
CA SER A 228 31.71 -0.10 -17.26
C SER A 228 30.55 -0.58 -16.38
N GLY A 229 29.54 0.25 -16.14
CA GLY A 229 28.46 -0.08 -15.20
C GLY A 229 27.53 1.07 -14.93
N ILE A 230 27.20 1.26 -13.67
CA ILE A 230 26.32 2.32 -13.17
C ILE A 230 27.05 3.11 -12.08
N ARG A 231 26.97 4.43 -12.12
CA ARG A 231 27.32 5.31 -11.00
C ARG A 231 26.06 5.84 -10.35
N VAL A 232 25.88 5.53 -9.06
CA VAL A 232 24.84 6.12 -8.23
C VAL A 232 25.42 7.32 -7.50
N LYS A 233 24.89 8.52 -7.76
CA LYS A 233 25.27 9.75 -7.07
C LYS A 233 24.33 9.97 -5.91
N THR A 234 24.88 10.13 -4.72
CA THR A 234 24.13 10.39 -3.48
C THR A 234 24.48 11.76 -2.93
N THR A 235 23.75 12.19 -1.90
CA THR A 235 24.08 13.42 -1.11
C THR A 235 25.43 13.35 -0.41
N ARG A 236 26.02 12.14 -0.27
CA ARG A 236 27.28 11.95 0.47
C ARG A 236 28.47 11.54 -0.44
N ARG A 237 28.21 10.72 -1.49
CA ARG A 237 29.29 10.13 -2.31
C ARG A 237 28.79 9.64 -3.66
N GLY A 238 29.71 9.26 -4.52
CA GLY A 238 29.45 8.45 -5.70
C GLY A 238 29.71 6.97 -5.40
N ILE A 239 28.85 6.08 -5.88
CA ILE A 239 28.95 4.63 -5.72
C ILE A 239 28.97 4.02 -7.12
N ASP A 240 30.02 3.26 -7.42
CA ASP A 240 30.11 2.50 -8.66
C ASP A 240 29.56 1.09 -8.43
N ALA A 241 28.68 0.64 -9.33
CA ALA A 241 28.05 -0.66 -9.27
C ALA A 241 27.91 -1.27 -10.68
N ASP A 242 27.80 -2.59 -10.74
CA ASP A 242 27.58 -3.31 -11.99
C ASP A 242 26.10 -3.24 -12.43
N ALA A 243 25.19 -3.16 -11.47
CA ALA A 243 23.75 -2.96 -11.67
C ALA A 243 23.13 -2.19 -10.53
N VAL A 244 21.89 -1.71 -10.76
CA VAL A 244 21.10 -1.01 -9.73
C VAL A 244 19.66 -1.48 -9.75
N ILE A 245 19.09 -1.68 -8.54
CA ILE A 245 17.65 -1.86 -8.33
C ILE A 245 17.13 -0.60 -7.65
N VAL A 246 16.16 0.06 -8.28
CA VAL A 246 15.51 1.27 -7.77
C VAL A 246 14.17 0.89 -7.16
N THR A 247 14.02 1.00 -5.84
CA THR A 247 12.82 0.60 -5.10
C THR A 247 12.07 1.77 -4.47
N VAL A 248 12.30 2.98 -4.98
CA VAL A 248 11.64 4.18 -4.48
C VAL A 248 10.14 4.18 -4.82
N PRO A 249 9.30 4.86 -4.02
CA PRO A 249 7.87 4.96 -4.29
C PRO A 249 7.56 5.53 -5.66
N LEU A 250 6.42 5.14 -6.23
CA LEU A 250 5.96 5.65 -7.53
C LEU A 250 5.83 7.18 -7.54
N GLY A 251 5.45 7.81 -6.41
CA GLY A 251 5.40 9.26 -6.28
C GLY A 251 6.75 9.94 -6.53
N VAL A 252 7.84 9.35 -6.04
CA VAL A 252 9.22 9.81 -6.28
C VAL A 252 9.61 9.66 -7.75
N LEU A 253 9.23 8.55 -8.41
CA LEU A 253 9.46 8.35 -9.85
C LEU A 253 8.65 9.35 -10.70
N LYS A 254 7.39 9.62 -10.33
CA LYS A 254 6.54 10.62 -11.00
C LYS A 254 7.11 12.03 -10.89
N ALA A 255 7.57 12.41 -9.71
CA ALA A 255 8.17 13.71 -9.44
C ALA A 255 9.54 13.90 -10.14
N GLY A 256 10.22 12.81 -10.52
CA GLY A 256 11.52 12.87 -11.18
C GLY A 256 12.63 13.45 -10.30
N THR A 257 12.53 13.27 -8.99
CA THR A 257 13.53 13.78 -8.03
C THR A 257 14.88 13.08 -8.15
N ILE A 258 14.90 11.84 -8.65
CA ILE A 258 16.12 11.12 -9.01
C ILE A 258 16.35 11.29 -10.51
N GLN A 259 17.50 11.83 -10.88
CA GLN A 259 17.90 11.99 -12.28
C GLN A 259 18.43 10.67 -12.84
N PHE A 260 18.02 10.32 -14.06
CA PHE A 260 18.56 9.19 -14.81
C PHE A 260 19.35 9.73 -16.01
N ASP A 261 20.58 9.23 -16.21
CA ASP A 261 21.42 9.61 -17.34
C ASP A 261 21.99 8.33 -18.03
N PRO A 262 21.59 8.03 -19.28
CA PRO A 262 20.55 8.71 -20.06
C PRO A 262 19.17 8.59 -19.37
N GLY A 263 18.26 9.51 -19.68
CA GLY A 263 16.91 9.52 -19.13
C GLY A 263 16.18 8.20 -19.30
N LEU A 264 15.15 7.97 -18.50
CA LEU A 264 14.29 6.78 -18.62
C LEU A 264 13.74 6.67 -20.06
N PRO A 265 13.62 5.46 -20.62
CA PRO A 265 12.98 5.25 -21.92
C PRO A 265 11.58 5.86 -21.95
N VAL A 266 11.18 6.41 -23.10
CA VAL A 266 9.87 7.08 -23.26
C VAL A 266 8.71 6.19 -22.82
N GLU A 267 8.78 4.88 -23.11
CA GLU A 267 7.76 3.91 -22.70
C GLU A 267 7.69 3.73 -21.18
N HIS A 268 8.84 3.72 -20.47
CA HIS A 268 8.88 3.67 -19.01
C HIS A 268 8.28 4.93 -18.40
N ARG A 269 8.67 6.12 -18.91
CA ARG A 269 8.11 7.38 -18.43
C ARG A 269 6.61 7.44 -18.61
N ALA A 270 6.11 7.07 -19.79
CA ALA A 270 4.67 7.01 -20.06
C ALA A 270 3.93 6.00 -19.17
N ALA A 271 4.56 4.85 -18.86
CA ALA A 271 3.98 3.86 -17.94
C ALA A 271 3.92 4.39 -16.51
N ILE A 272 4.99 5.04 -16.01
CA ILE A 272 5.01 5.72 -14.70
C ILE A 272 3.88 6.75 -14.60
N ASP A 273 3.68 7.56 -15.62
CA ASP A 273 2.70 8.63 -15.63
C ASP A 273 1.25 8.09 -15.61
N ARG A 274 0.99 6.95 -16.28
CA ARG A 274 -0.35 6.32 -16.32
C ARG A 274 -0.75 5.57 -15.06
N LEU A 275 0.19 5.00 -14.30
CA LEU A 275 -0.15 4.35 -13.03
C LEU A 275 -0.75 5.34 -12.04
N GLY A 276 -1.80 4.96 -11.33
CA GLY A 276 -2.37 5.74 -10.25
C GLY A 276 -1.45 5.74 -9.02
N PHE A 277 -1.36 6.88 -8.32
CA PHE A 277 -0.69 6.95 -7.03
C PHE A 277 -1.53 7.83 -6.11
N GLY A 278 -2.07 7.23 -5.06
CA GLY A 278 -3.05 7.84 -4.18
C GLY A 278 -2.43 8.44 -2.93
N THR A 279 -3.29 9.09 -2.16
CA THR A 279 -2.95 9.63 -0.86
C THR A 279 -3.93 9.13 0.18
N GLU A 280 -3.42 8.81 1.36
CA GLU A 280 -4.18 8.38 2.52
C GLU A 280 -3.62 9.06 3.77
N LYS A 281 -4.53 9.48 4.66
CA LYS A 281 -4.19 10.03 5.96
C LYS A 281 -4.78 9.15 7.05
N LYS A 282 -3.96 8.77 8.02
CA LYS A 282 -4.39 8.13 9.26
C LYS A 282 -4.31 9.12 10.40
N THR A 283 -5.34 9.16 11.24
CA THR A 283 -5.36 9.92 12.49
C THR A 283 -5.55 8.94 13.63
N CYS A 284 -4.58 8.86 14.52
CA CYS A 284 -4.58 8.00 15.70
C CYS A 284 -5.07 8.77 16.92
N LEU A 285 -6.01 8.23 17.67
CA LEU A 285 -6.38 8.68 19.01
C LEU A 285 -6.06 7.60 20.03
N VAL A 286 -5.35 7.94 21.09
CA VAL A 286 -5.02 7.05 22.19
C VAL A 286 -5.80 7.48 23.43
N TYR A 287 -6.40 6.53 24.11
CA TYR A 287 -7.29 6.73 25.25
C TYR A 287 -6.69 6.19 26.54
N PRO A 288 -7.16 6.63 27.72
CA PRO A 288 -6.66 6.11 29.00
C PRO A 288 -7.01 4.64 29.25
N ASN A 289 -8.02 4.13 28.57
CA ASN A 289 -8.46 2.72 28.63
C ASN A 289 -9.26 2.36 27.37
N ALA A 290 -9.62 1.09 27.23
CA ALA A 290 -10.38 0.55 26.10
C ALA A 290 -11.81 0.10 26.51
N ASN A 291 -12.50 0.88 27.37
CA ASN A 291 -13.80 0.51 27.96
C ASN A 291 -14.97 1.09 27.15
N TRP A 292 -15.05 0.77 25.85
CA TRP A 292 -16.18 1.12 24.98
C TRP A 292 -16.64 -0.10 24.16
N ALA A 293 -17.63 0.10 23.28
CA ALA A 293 -18.21 -0.96 22.46
C ALA A 293 -17.15 -1.68 21.60
N LYS A 294 -17.11 -3.02 21.73
CA LYS A 294 -16.16 -3.91 21.03
C LYS A 294 -16.83 -4.82 20.02
N GLU A 295 -18.07 -4.53 19.65
CA GLU A 295 -18.86 -5.37 18.74
C GLU A 295 -18.44 -5.22 17.29
N HIS A 296 -17.86 -4.07 16.93
CA HIS A 296 -17.47 -3.74 15.57
C HIS A 296 -15.98 -3.39 15.51
N HIS A 297 -15.25 -4.08 14.63
CA HIS A 297 -13.85 -3.80 14.34
C HIS A 297 -13.70 -2.55 13.46
N ILE A 298 -14.62 -2.37 12.53
CA ILE A 298 -14.63 -1.26 11.56
C ILE A 298 -15.93 -0.50 11.66
N VAL A 299 -15.85 0.83 11.57
CA VAL A 299 -17.01 1.71 11.45
C VAL A 299 -16.85 2.54 10.17
N GLY A 300 -17.80 2.39 9.24
CA GLY A 300 -17.87 3.22 8.04
C GLY A 300 -18.46 4.59 8.37
N LEU A 301 -17.81 5.65 7.94
CA LEU A 301 -18.20 7.03 8.20
C LEU A 301 -18.64 7.73 6.90
N HIS A 302 -19.74 7.26 6.29
CA HIS A 302 -20.21 7.82 5.02
C HIS A 302 -20.58 9.31 5.14
N ASP A 303 -21.19 9.70 6.25
CA ASP A 303 -21.64 11.08 6.48
C ASP A 303 -20.52 12.02 6.96
N SER A 304 -19.36 11.49 7.37
CA SER A 304 -18.24 12.32 7.80
C SER A 304 -17.60 13.04 6.62
N PRO A 305 -17.30 14.35 6.72
CA PRO A 305 -16.59 15.06 5.67
C PRO A 305 -15.09 14.77 5.63
N TYR A 306 -14.52 14.19 6.71
CA TYR A 306 -13.06 14.05 6.88
C TYR A 306 -12.58 12.61 6.91
N PHE A 307 -13.43 11.65 7.30
CA PHE A 307 -13.03 10.26 7.50
C PHE A 307 -13.92 9.31 6.70
N ASN A 308 -13.31 8.32 6.07
CA ASN A 308 -14.01 7.21 5.41
C ASN A 308 -14.39 6.12 6.42
N SER A 309 -13.51 5.84 7.38
CA SER A 309 -13.76 4.83 8.39
C SER A 309 -13.01 5.07 9.71
N ILE A 310 -13.46 4.35 10.73
CA ILE A 310 -12.75 4.14 11.98
C ILE A 310 -12.33 2.67 12.06
N VAL A 311 -11.07 2.44 12.47
CA VAL A 311 -10.57 1.14 12.91
C VAL A 311 -10.55 1.11 14.44
N ASN A 312 -11.35 0.24 15.03
CA ASN A 312 -11.46 0.07 16.47
C ASN A 312 -10.44 -0.95 16.97
N VAL A 313 -9.21 -0.52 17.19
CA VAL A 313 -8.12 -1.41 17.61
C VAL A 313 -8.37 -1.99 19.00
N ALA A 314 -9.19 -1.32 19.82
CA ALA A 314 -9.62 -1.86 21.11
C ALA A 314 -10.51 -3.10 20.95
N ALA A 315 -11.34 -3.15 19.91
CA ALA A 315 -12.14 -4.34 19.61
C ALA A 315 -11.29 -5.46 19.00
N ILE A 316 -10.34 -5.11 18.12
CA ILE A 316 -9.49 -6.07 17.39
C ILE A 316 -8.45 -6.69 18.32
N ALA A 317 -7.69 -5.86 19.04
CA ALA A 317 -6.48 -6.28 19.76
C ALA A 317 -6.43 -5.84 21.24
N GLY A 318 -7.48 -5.20 21.75
CA GLY A 318 -7.54 -4.73 23.14
C GLY A 318 -6.69 -3.49 23.45
N GLN A 319 -6.07 -2.85 22.43
CA GLN A 319 -5.28 -1.63 22.60
C GLN A 319 -6.20 -0.41 22.72
N PRO A 320 -5.93 0.55 23.63
CA PRO A 320 -6.78 1.73 23.82
C PRO A 320 -6.59 2.76 22.71
N MET A 321 -6.76 2.33 21.45
CA MET A 321 -6.48 3.09 20.26
C MET A 321 -7.61 3.02 19.25
N ILE A 322 -7.91 4.15 18.64
CA ILE A 322 -8.80 4.31 17.49
C ILE A 322 -7.98 4.94 16.36
N ILE A 323 -8.19 4.46 15.13
CA ILE A 323 -7.58 5.05 13.94
C ILE A 323 -8.69 5.51 13.01
N GLY A 324 -8.74 6.81 12.70
CA GLY A 324 -9.53 7.38 11.63
C GLY A 324 -8.75 7.31 10.33
N MET A 325 -9.39 6.85 9.26
CA MET A 325 -8.77 6.72 7.94
C MET A 325 -9.46 7.66 6.94
N SER A 326 -8.66 8.38 6.17
CA SER A 326 -9.11 9.37 5.20
C SER A 326 -8.40 9.17 3.87
N ALA A 327 -9.16 9.06 2.78
CA ALA A 327 -8.65 8.99 1.41
C ALA A 327 -9.59 9.73 0.44
N GLY A 328 -9.15 9.97 -0.78
CA GLY A 328 -9.91 10.71 -1.77
C GLY A 328 -10.25 12.12 -1.32
N ASP A 329 -11.45 12.59 -1.62
CA ASP A 329 -11.89 13.96 -1.27
C ASP A 329 -11.92 14.21 0.24
N LYS A 330 -12.20 13.19 1.05
CA LYS A 330 -12.19 13.30 2.51
C LYS A 330 -10.79 13.54 3.06
N GLN A 331 -9.76 12.98 2.44
CA GLN A 331 -8.37 13.26 2.81
C GLN A 331 -8.00 14.70 2.44
N ILE A 332 -8.41 15.21 1.28
CA ILE A 332 -8.19 16.61 0.88
C ILE A 332 -8.86 17.56 1.89
N ALA A 333 -10.07 17.25 2.32
CA ALA A 333 -10.76 18.03 3.35
C ALA A 333 -10.05 17.94 4.71
N ALA A 334 -9.56 16.74 5.09
CA ALA A 334 -8.81 16.54 6.32
C ALA A 334 -7.47 17.29 6.35
N ASP A 335 -6.82 17.46 5.19
CA ASP A 335 -5.56 18.24 5.08
C ASP A 335 -5.74 19.74 5.33
N SER A 336 -6.98 20.25 5.25
CA SER A 336 -7.27 21.64 5.56
C SER A 336 -7.36 21.93 7.07
N LEU A 337 -7.40 20.90 7.90
CA LEU A 337 -7.50 21.00 9.35
C LEU A 337 -6.13 20.88 10.04
N SER A 338 -5.96 21.58 11.15
CA SER A 338 -4.87 21.30 12.08
C SER A 338 -5.04 19.92 12.72
N ILE A 339 -3.96 19.37 13.26
CA ILE A 339 -4.00 18.07 13.96
C ILE A 339 -5.00 18.07 15.13
N ASP A 340 -5.13 19.18 15.85
CA ASP A 340 -6.05 19.32 16.99
C ASP A 340 -7.52 19.32 16.53
N GLU A 341 -7.82 20.03 15.45
CA GLU A 341 -9.15 20.03 14.84
C GLU A 341 -9.51 18.66 14.30
N LEU A 342 -8.57 17.99 13.64
CA LEU A 342 -8.77 16.66 13.09
C LEU A 342 -8.98 15.61 14.19
N ALA A 343 -8.20 15.66 15.27
CA ALA A 343 -8.38 14.80 16.43
C ALA A 343 -9.75 15.03 17.12
N THR A 344 -10.16 16.31 17.24
CA THR A 344 -11.47 16.67 17.78
C THR A 344 -12.61 16.14 16.90
N ALA A 345 -12.51 16.30 15.59
CA ALA A 345 -13.50 15.79 14.62
C ALA A 345 -13.58 14.25 14.66
N LEU A 346 -12.44 13.56 14.75
CA LEU A 346 -12.41 12.10 14.86
C LEU A 346 -13.06 11.65 16.18
N HIS A 347 -12.70 12.29 17.30
CA HIS A 347 -13.27 11.95 18.61
C HIS A 347 -14.80 12.15 18.65
N ALA A 348 -15.30 13.21 17.99
CA ALA A 348 -16.74 13.40 17.84
C ALA A 348 -17.42 12.24 17.09
N ASN A 349 -16.82 11.76 15.97
CA ASN A 349 -17.32 10.58 15.23
C ASN A 349 -17.24 9.31 16.10
N VAL A 350 -16.18 9.11 16.87
CA VAL A 350 -16.02 7.99 17.79
C VAL A 350 -17.15 7.97 18.83
N ARG A 351 -17.45 9.09 19.47
CA ARG A 351 -18.53 9.18 20.46
C ARG A 351 -19.91 9.02 19.85
N ALA A 352 -20.12 9.50 18.64
CA ALA A 352 -21.37 9.35 17.91
C ALA A 352 -21.66 7.89 17.48
N THR A 353 -20.61 7.09 17.27
CA THR A 353 -20.73 5.73 16.73
C THR A 353 -20.50 4.64 17.77
N LEU A 354 -19.50 4.79 18.66
CA LEU A 354 -19.10 3.78 19.65
C LEU A 354 -19.62 4.07 21.05
N GLY A 355 -20.27 5.23 21.26
CA GLY A 355 -20.95 5.58 22.49
C GLY A 355 -20.38 6.81 23.19
N SER A 356 -21.27 7.58 23.83
CA SER A 356 -20.92 8.82 24.53
C SER A 356 -20.05 8.64 25.76
N ASN A 357 -19.91 7.41 26.26
CA ASN A 357 -19.05 7.04 27.39
C ASN A 357 -17.58 6.84 27.01
N VAL A 358 -17.21 6.95 25.73
CA VAL A 358 -15.80 6.94 25.33
C VAL A 358 -15.11 8.15 25.96
N PRO A 359 -14.02 7.94 26.75
CA PRO A 359 -13.32 9.02 27.43
C PRO A 359 -12.64 9.97 26.42
N ASP A 360 -12.14 11.10 26.90
CA ASP A 360 -11.33 11.98 26.05
C ASP A 360 -9.96 11.31 25.73
N PRO A 361 -9.43 11.51 24.51
CA PRO A 361 -8.12 10.98 24.16
C PRO A 361 -7.01 11.69 24.95
N ILE A 362 -5.97 10.94 25.32
CA ILE A 362 -4.82 11.45 26.06
C ILE A 362 -3.62 11.76 25.16
N SER A 363 -3.62 11.23 23.94
CA SER A 363 -2.58 11.47 22.93
C SER A 363 -3.15 11.23 21.55
N TYR A 364 -2.59 11.88 20.53
CA TYR A 364 -2.98 11.70 19.14
C TYR A 364 -1.82 11.99 18.20
N SER A 365 -1.92 11.47 16.98
CA SER A 365 -0.97 11.68 15.89
C SER A 365 -1.68 11.58 14.55
N THR A 366 -1.09 12.16 13.51
CA THR A 366 -1.57 12.02 12.13
C THR A 366 -0.42 11.79 11.17
N THR A 367 -0.71 11.20 10.01
CA THR A 367 0.25 10.97 8.94
C THR A 367 0.16 12.07 7.88
N ASP A 368 1.25 12.21 7.10
CA ASP A 368 1.31 13.18 5.99
C ASP A 368 2.18 12.64 4.84
N TRP A 369 1.81 11.50 4.29
CA TRP A 369 2.54 10.84 3.22
C TRP A 369 2.57 11.64 1.92
N GLY A 370 1.56 12.48 1.68
CA GLY A 370 1.49 13.33 0.49
C GLY A 370 2.62 14.36 0.41
N ASN A 371 2.99 14.94 1.55
CA ASN A 371 4.05 15.95 1.67
C ASN A 371 5.42 15.36 2.04
N ASP A 372 5.50 14.07 2.31
CA ASP A 372 6.76 13.41 2.61
C ASP A 372 7.66 13.32 1.36
N PRO A 373 8.86 13.93 1.35
CA PRO A 373 9.69 14.05 0.15
C PRO A 373 10.21 12.71 -0.41
N TYR A 374 10.19 11.67 0.41
CA TYR A 374 10.63 10.32 0.04
C TYR A 374 9.48 9.35 -0.20
N ALA A 375 8.23 9.83 -0.18
CA ALA A 375 7.05 9.04 -0.51
C ALA A 375 6.19 9.72 -1.58
N LEU A 376 5.82 10.99 -1.39
CA LEU A 376 4.98 11.81 -2.26
C LEU A 376 3.62 11.14 -2.57
N GLY A 377 3.06 10.47 -1.55
CA GLY A 377 1.80 9.74 -1.61
C GLY A 377 1.83 8.45 -0.79
N ALA A 378 0.71 7.75 -0.74
CA ALA A 378 0.53 6.55 0.08
C ALA A 378 0.91 5.27 -0.68
N TYR A 379 0.14 4.91 -1.71
CA TYR A 379 0.34 3.69 -2.51
C TYR A 379 -0.30 3.81 -3.89
N SER A 380 0.08 2.87 -4.77
CA SER A 380 -0.40 2.81 -6.14
C SER A 380 -1.78 2.17 -6.24
N TYR A 381 -2.55 2.60 -7.24
CA TYR A 381 -3.83 2.02 -7.60
C TYR A 381 -3.95 1.89 -9.12
N SER A 382 -4.88 1.07 -9.60
CA SER A 382 -5.17 0.95 -11.02
C SER A 382 -6.00 2.13 -11.50
N SER A 383 -5.38 3.00 -12.29
CA SER A 383 -6.05 4.19 -12.86
C SER A 383 -6.86 3.85 -14.12
N LEU A 384 -7.72 4.78 -14.54
CA LEU A 384 -8.45 4.67 -15.82
C LEU A 384 -7.54 4.89 -17.04
N ASP A 385 -6.36 5.46 -16.84
CA ASP A 385 -5.40 5.77 -17.92
C ASP A 385 -4.50 4.57 -18.27
N GLU A 386 -4.55 3.49 -17.47
CA GLU A 386 -3.77 2.28 -17.71
C GLU A 386 -4.17 1.57 -19.01
N LEU A 387 -3.18 1.13 -19.76
CA LEU A 387 -3.33 0.31 -20.96
C LEU A 387 -3.26 -1.20 -20.66
N GLY A 388 -2.86 -1.56 -19.43
CA GLY A 388 -2.81 -2.93 -18.94
C GLY A 388 -1.43 -3.61 -19.06
N ASN A 389 -0.43 -2.92 -19.59
CA ASN A 389 0.94 -3.42 -19.74
C ASN A 389 2.01 -2.56 -19.04
N GLU A 390 1.58 -1.62 -18.20
CA GLU A 390 2.48 -0.68 -17.50
C GLU A 390 3.50 -1.43 -16.64
N LYS A 391 3.02 -2.40 -15.85
CA LYS A 391 3.89 -3.19 -14.96
C LYS A 391 4.92 -3.98 -15.77
N GLU A 392 4.50 -4.64 -16.84
CA GLU A 392 5.39 -5.36 -17.74
C GLU A 392 6.48 -4.45 -18.33
N ILE A 393 6.11 -3.24 -18.79
CA ILE A 393 7.06 -2.26 -19.29
C ILE A 393 8.07 -1.87 -18.20
N LEU A 394 7.58 -1.52 -17.01
CA LEU A 394 8.42 -1.05 -15.90
C LEU A 394 9.32 -2.15 -15.31
N GLN A 395 8.94 -3.41 -15.45
CA GLN A 395 9.74 -4.55 -15.02
C GLN A 395 10.89 -4.89 -15.99
N ARG A 396 10.86 -4.38 -17.23
CA ARG A 396 11.95 -4.58 -18.20
C ARG A 396 13.22 -3.87 -17.74
N PRO A 397 14.39 -4.55 -17.77
CA PRO A 397 15.64 -3.92 -17.42
C PRO A 397 15.97 -2.77 -18.37
N ILE A 398 16.29 -1.59 -17.86
CA ILE A 398 16.72 -0.43 -18.63
C ILE A 398 18.22 -0.59 -18.89
N ALA A 399 18.59 -0.61 -20.18
CA ALA A 399 19.95 -0.83 -20.62
C ALA A 399 20.63 -2.09 -20.04
N GLY A 400 19.84 -3.09 -19.63
CA GLY A 400 20.30 -4.35 -19.06
C GLY A 400 20.86 -4.28 -17.63
N ARG A 401 20.87 -3.10 -16.98
CA ARG A 401 21.55 -2.90 -15.70
C ARG A 401 20.77 -2.10 -14.64
N ILE A 402 19.70 -1.41 -15.04
CA ILE A 402 18.83 -0.64 -14.14
C ILE A 402 17.48 -1.33 -14.10
N LEU A 403 17.06 -1.75 -12.93
CA LEU A 403 15.76 -2.38 -12.68
C LEU A 403 14.94 -1.52 -11.75
N LEU A 404 13.65 -1.39 -12.05
CA LEU A 404 12.68 -0.79 -11.15
C LEU A 404 11.98 -1.90 -10.38
N ALA A 405 11.70 -1.66 -9.10
CA ALA A 405 10.93 -2.58 -8.27
C ALA A 405 10.14 -1.81 -7.19
N GLY A 406 9.12 -2.46 -6.65
CA GLY A 406 8.29 -1.91 -5.59
C GLY A 406 6.83 -2.33 -5.71
N GLU A 407 6.00 -1.91 -4.74
CA GLU A 407 4.58 -2.30 -4.71
C GLU A 407 3.82 -1.91 -5.98
N ALA A 408 4.16 -0.78 -6.61
CA ALA A 408 3.47 -0.29 -7.81
C ALA A 408 3.65 -1.19 -9.03
N LEU A 409 4.70 -2.03 -9.04
CA LEU A 409 5.00 -2.96 -10.14
C LEU A 409 4.50 -4.38 -9.86
N SER A 410 4.04 -4.64 -8.65
CA SER A 410 3.49 -5.94 -8.25
C SER A 410 2.04 -6.12 -8.72
N ASP A 411 1.61 -7.38 -8.94
CA ASP A 411 0.20 -7.70 -9.15
C ASP A 411 -0.64 -7.42 -7.89
N ARG A 412 0.00 -7.46 -6.72
CA ARG A 412 -0.56 -7.00 -5.45
C ARG A 412 -0.06 -5.58 -5.14
N ASN A 413 -0.45 -4.61 -5.96
CA ASN A 413 -0.09 -3.22 -5.74
C ASN A 413 -0.76 -2.65 -4.47
N GLY A 414 -0.07 -1.72 -3.80
CA GLY A 414 -0.53 -1.14 -2.53
C GLY A 414 -0.21 -2.00 -1.29
N TYR A 415 0.25 -3.25 -1.44
CA TYR A 415 0.51 -4.17 -0.33
C TYR A 415 2.01 -4.36 -0.05
N VAL A 416 2.33 -4.62 1.22
CA VAL A 416 3.73 -4.87 1.67
C VAL A 416 4.30 -6.14 1.07
N ASP A 417 3.50 -7.21 1.02
CA ASP A 417 3.89 -8.48 0.38
C ASP A 417 4.08 -8.33 -1.12
N GLY A 418 3.28 -7.49 -1.77
CA GLY A 418 3.51 -7.10 -3.15
C GLY A 418 4.87 -6.43 -3.36
N ALA A 419 5.22 -5.48 -2.50
CA ALA A 419 6.54 -4.84 -2.51
C ALA A 419 7.68 -5.86 -2.29
N TRP A 420 7.53 -6.76 -1.33
CA TRP A 420 8.50 -7.82 -1.03
C TRP A 420 8.73 -8.74 -2.24
N ASN A 421 7.66 -9.27 -2.80
CA ASN A 421 7.70 -10.19 -3.94
C ASN A 421 8.33 -9.55 -5.18
N ASP A 422 8.01 -8.27 -5.44
CA ASP A 422 8.57 -7.57 -6.59
C ASP A 422 10.06 -7.21 -6.41
N GLY A 423 10.50 -6.96 -5.18
CA GLY A 423 11.93 -6.87 -4.85
C GLY A 423 12.68 -8.17 -5.15
N GLN A 424 12.10 -9.31 -4.78
CA GLN A 424 12.66 -10.62 -5.10
C GLN A 424 12.68 -10.91 -6.61
N ARG A 425 11.65 -10.49 -7.36
CA ARG A 425 11.60 -10.57 -8.83
C ARG A 425 12.77 -9.81 -9.45
N ALA A 426 12.99 -8.56 -9.03
CA ALA A 426 14.08 -7.75 -9.56
C ALA A 426 15.46 -8.34 -9.26
N ALA A 427 15.66 -8.89 -8.07
CA ALA A 427 16.89 -9.62 -7.72
C ALA A 427 17.08 -10.86 -8.60
N SER A 428 16.02 -11.66 -8.81
CA SER A 428 16.07 -12.83 -9.71
C SER A 428 16.48 -12.44 -11.13
N ALA A 429 15.94 -11.34 -11.66
CA ALA A 429 16.29 -10.87 -12.99
C ALA A 429 17.79 -10.50 -13.14
N ILE A 430 18.47 -10.13 -12.05
CA ILE A 430 19.94 -9.92 -12.04
C ILE A 430 20.68 -11.25 -11.92
N ILE A 431 20.20 -12.17 -11.09
CA ILE A 431 20.85 -13.47 -10.84
C ILE A 431 20.80 -14.35 -12.09
N ASP A 432 19.70 -14.29 -12.83
CA ASP A 432 19.44 -15.12 -14.00
C ASP A 432 19.99 -14.51 -15.32
N ALA A 433 20.45 -13.24 -15.30
CA ALA A 433 21.00 -12.53 -16.45
C ALA A 433 22.44 -12.94 -16.73
#